data_9fd36d9be5a79c21bff13f1eff08efe1
#
_entry.id   9fd36d9be5a79c21bff13f1eff08efe1
#
_cell.length_a   1.000
_cell.length_b   1.000
_cell.length_c   1.000
_cell.angle_alpha   90.00
_cell.angle_beta   90.00
_cell.angle_gamma   90.00
#
_symmetry.space_group_name_H-M   'P 1'
#
loop_
_entity.id
_entity.type
_entity.pdbx_description
1 polymer ?
#
loop_
_entity_poly.entity_id
_entity_poly.type
_entity_poly.pdbx_seq_one_letter_code
_entity_poly.pdbx_strand_id
1 'polypeptide(L)'
;MRISILGLSLDQKRATYNNETKKKAIVPDEVTAGKPRVAIRVPAHETCHGLLKLLSYPIAAPSANLYGRISPTSADHVKEQLNNRISYILDGGNCSKGIESTIIGFEKDKILVYRLGSTTLEEITKATRTSVEMVKGSSQLEKTPETSGMVKHHYAPNTPMFSLDDLNKLDDLSNCGFIGFDSINSNFNTAHQFILSNNGDLDTAASELYRSFHVMDARKFERLYIEWLPEKGIGRAINDRIKRAIQKTKT
;
A
#
# COMPACT_ATOMS: atom_id res chain seq x y z
N MET A 1 -14.63 6.74 20.20
CA MET A 1 -15.20 5.80 19.21
C MET A 1 -14.23 5.78 18.03
N ARG A 2 -13.59 4.65 17.75
CA ARG A 2 -12.67 4.50 16.61
C ARG A 2 -13.48 3.88 15.46
N ILE A 3 -13.69 4.64 14.40
CA ILE A 3 -14.34 4.14 13.18
C ILE A 3 -13.20 3.80 12.22
N SER A 4 -13.05 2.53 11.87
CA SER A 4 -12.16 2.10 10.80
C SER A 4 -12.94 2.05 9.51
N ILE A 5 -12.60 2.92 8.56
CA ILE A 5 -13.23 2.97 7.25
C ILE A 5 -12.35 2.20 6.29
N LEU A 6 -12.89 1.11 5.77
CA LEU A 6 -12.27 0.28 4.77
C LEU A 6 -12.89 0.51 3.41
N GLY A 7 -12.13 0.17 2.37
CA GLY A 7 -12.60 0.28 1.00
C GLY A 7 -12.48 1.70 0.47
N LEU A 8 -11.46 2.43 0.90
CA LEU A 8 -11.10 3.66 0.24
C LEU A 8 -10.42 3.31 -1.08
N SER A 9 -11.21 2.96 -2.08
CA SER A 9 -10.83 3.19 -3.46
C SER A 9 -10.53 4.67 -3.58
N LEU A 10 -9.26 4.99 -3.56
CA LEU A 10 -8.80 6.33 -3.83
C LEU A 10 -8.86 6.52 -5.34
N ASP A 11 -10.06 6.84 -5.81
CA ASP A 11 -10.17 7.47 -7.11
C ASP A 11 -9.46 8.82 -7.02
N GLN A 12 -8.37 8.94 -7.79
CA GLN A 12 -7.19 9.69 -7.52
C GLN A 12 -7.28 11.15 -7.92
N LYS A 13 -8.07 11.93 -7.32
CA LYS A 13 -7.99 13.36 -7.65
C LYS A 13 -7.67 14.26 -6.48
N ARG A 14 -6.80 13.93 -5.57
CA ARG A 14 -6.16 14.91 -4.64
C ARG A 14 -5.75 14.26 -3.30
N ALA A 15 -4.60 13.62 -3.24
CA ALA A 15 -3.84 13.62 -2.00
C ALA A 15 -2.91 14.84 -2.06
N THR A 16 -3.28 15.93 -1.47
CA THR A 16 -2.46 17.14 -1.47
C THR A 16 -1.83 17.30 -0.10
N TYR A 17 -0.54 17.15 -0.05
CA TYR A 17 0.29 17.54 1.09
C TYR A 17 0.79 18.95 0.78
N ASN A 18 0.35 19.96 1.53
CA ASN A 18 0.69 21.33 1.23
C ASN A 18 1.76 21.85 2.22
N ASN A 19 2.88 22.38 1.72
CA ASN A 19 3.92 23.01 2.53
C ASN A 19 3.45 24.22 3.34
N GLU A 20 2.37 24.86 2.94
CA GLU A 20 1.76 25.94 3.68
C GLU A 20 0.86 25.48 4.81
N THR A 21 0.53 24.19 4.88
CA THR A 21 -0.15 23.62 6.04
C THR A 21 0.86 23.28 7.15
N LYS A 22 1.52 24.34 7.67
CA LYS A 22 2.01 24.25 9.04
C LYS A 22 0.84 23.75 9.88
N LYS A 23 1.05 22.67 10.59
CA LYS A 23 0.11 22.12 11.55
C LYS A 23 -0.48 23.27 12.36
N LYS A 24 -1.81 23.48 12.27
CA LYS A 24 -2.49 24.39 13.17
C LYS A 24 -2.53 23.77 14.57
N ALA A 25 -2.58 24.59 15.61
CA ALA A 25 -2.63 24.14 17.01
C ALA A 25 -3.79 23.17 17.32
N ILE A 26 -4.85 23.18 16.50
CA ILE A 26 -5.99 22.28 16.62
C ILE A 26 -5.67 20.84 16.23
N VAL A 27 -4.55 20.57 15.52
CA VAL A 27 -4.15 19.21 15.14
C VAL A 27 -3.27 18.62 16.24
N PRO A 28 -3.72 17.56 16.95
CA PRO A 28 -2.94 16.94 18.02
C PRO A 28 -1.60 16.40 17.55
N ASP A 29 -0.60 16.40 18.43
CA ASP A 29 0.75 15.89 18.13
C ASP A 29 0.75 14.39 17.81
N GLU A 30 -0.15 13.64 18.41
CA GLU A 30 -0.35 12.20 18.15
C GLU A 30 -0.67 11.92 16.69
N VAL A 31 -1.34 12.82 15.98
CA VAL A 31 -1.67 12.66 14.55
C VAL A 31 -0.44 12.82 13.66
N THR A 32 0.52 13.63 14.11
CA THR A 32 1.70 14.01 13.33
C THR A 32 3.01 13.46 13.88
N ALA A 33 2.95 12.69 14.99
CA ALA A 33 4.14 12.29 15.77
C ALA A 33 5.02 13.48 16.14
N GLY A 34 4.40 14.61 16.52
CA GLY A 34 5.08 15.87 16.89
C GLY A 34 5.66 16.66 15.71
N LYS A 35 5.49 16.20 14.46
CA LYS A 35 6.04 16.90 13.29
C LYS A 35 5.25 18.16 12.94
N PRO A 36 5.88 19.16 12.32
CA PRO A 36 5.25 20.45 12.01
C PRO A 36 4.28 20.38 10.82
N ARG A 37 4.19 19.23 10.13
CA ARG A 37 3.34 19.01 8.95
C ARG A 37 2.31 17.93 9.22
N VAL A 38 1.17 18.01 8.55
CA VAL A 38 0.12 17.00 8.60
C VAL A 38 -0.24 16.54 7.19
N ALA A 39 -0.35 15.23 6.99
CA ALA A 39 -0.82 14.67 5.74
C ALA A 39 -2.36 14.78 5.66
N ILE A 40 -2.87 15.36 4.58
CA ILE A 40 -4.30 15.51 4.33
C ILE A 40 -4.68 14.64 3.14
N ARG A 41 -5.77 13.88 3.30
CA ARG A 41 -6.36 13.07 2.23
C ARG A 41 -7.83 13.46 2.04
N VAL A 42 -8.20 13.68 0.78
CA VAL A 42 -9.60 13.83 0.37
C VAL A 42 -9.96 12.58 -0.42
N PRO A 43 -10.70 11.63 0.17
CA PRO A 43 -11.07 10.40 -0.52
C PRO A 43 -12.14 10.70 -1.58
N ALA A 44 -12.11 9.97 -2.70
CA ALA A 44 -13.13 10.07 -3.75
C ALA A 44 -14.27 9.05 -3.56
N HIS A 45 -14.16 8.15 -2.60
CA HIS A 45 -15.13 7.08 -2.37
C HIS A 45 -16.46 7.63 -1.82
N GLU A 46 -17.58 7.31 -2.48
CA GLU A 46 -18.91 7.87 -2.17
C GLU A 46 -19.35 7.62 -0.72
N THR A 47 -19.22 6.38 -0.24
CA THR A 47 -19.57 6.01 1.14
C THR A 47 -18.75 6.80 2.16
N CYS A 48 -17.45 6.97 1.88
CA CYS A 48 -16.58 7.75 2.74
C CYS A 48 -16.93 9.24 2.70
N HIS A 49 -17.23 9.79 1.53
CA HIS A 49 -17.72 11.17 1.38
C HIS A 49 -19.04 11.39 2.12
N GLY A 50 -19.98 10.42 2.02
CA GLY A 50 -21.23 10.46 2.76
C GLY A 50 -20.98 10.60 4.26
N LEU A 51 -20.11 9.75 4.82
CA LEU A 51 -19.75 9.84 6.23
C LEU A 51 -19.08 11.17 6.57
N LEU A 52 -18.08 11.62 5.79
CA LEU A 52 -17.35 12.85 6.08
C LEU A 52 -18.22 14.10 6.03
N LYS A 53 -19.25 14.12 5.18
CA LYS A 53 -20.23 15.23 5.11
C LYS A 53 -21.09 15.37 6.37
N LEU A 54 -21.26 14.28 7.11
CA LEU A 54 -22.03 14.28 8.36
C LEU A 54 -21.20 14.73 9.58
N LEU A 55 -19.90 14.91 9.42
CA LEU A 55 -18.99 15.25 10.49
C LEU A 55 -18.55 16.72 10.41
N SER A 56 -18.50 17.38 11.54
CA SER A 56 -17.98 18.75 11.67
C SER A 56 -16.45 18.78 11.92
N TYR A 57 -15.78 17.64 11.90
CA TYR A 57 -14.35 17.49 12.20
C TYR A 57 -13.69 16.47 11.28
N PRO A 58 -12.37 16.58 11.03
CA PRO A 58 -11.62 15.58 10.26
C PRO A 58 -11.41 14.27 11.05
N ILE A 59 -11.18 13.18 10.34
CA ILE A 59 -10.89 11.88 10.93
C ILE A 59 -9.42 11.50 10.67
N ALA A 60 -8.71 11.05 11.71
CA ALA A 60 -7.43 10.38 11.54
C ALA A 60 -7.68 8.90 11.16
N ALA A 61 -7.24 8.50 9.97
CA ALA A 61 -7.51 7.19 9.41
C ALA A 61 -6.21 6.47 9.00
N PRO A 62 -5.60 5.68 9.89
CA PRO A 62 -4.53 4.74 9.52
C PRO A 62 -5.09 3.59 8.69
N SER A 63 -4.21 2.75 8.13
CA SER A 63 -4.62 1.48 7.50
C SER A 63 -5.28 0.57 8.54
N ALA A 64 -6.35 -0.14 8.12
CA ALA A 64 -7.16 -0.96 9.01
C ALA A 64 -6.63 -2.41 9.10
N ASN A 65 -5.35 -2.56 9.45
CA ASN A 65 -4.65 -3.83 9.63
C ASN A 65 -3.80 -3.83 10.89
N LEU A 66 -3.33 -4.99 11.30
CA LEU A 66 -2.30 -5.10 12.32
C LEU A 66 -0.97 -4.54 11.79
N TYR A 67 -0.18 -3.96 12.68
CA TYR A 67 1.11 -3.37 12.31
C TYR A 67 2.00 -4.35 11.57
N GLY A 68 2.55 -3.91 10.43
CA GLY A 68 3.43 -4.69 9.57
C GLY A 68 2.75 -5.78 8.73
N ARG A 69 1.44 -6.00 8.88
CA ARG A 69 0.68 -7.00 8.13
C ARG A 69 0.21 -6.46 6.78
N ILE A 70 -0.30 -7.38 5.94
CA ILE A 70 -0.87 -7.07 4.63
C ILE A 70 -1.97 -6.02 4.78
N SER A 71 -1.95 -4.98 3.96
CA SER A 71 -3.04 -4.01 3.90
C SER A 71 -4.33 -4.67 3.43
N PRO A 72 -5.48 -4.35 4.07
CA PRO A 72 -6.75 -4.91 3.68
C PRO A 72 -7.27 -4.28 2.38
N THR A 73 -7.93 -5.07 1.54
CA THR A 73 -8.59 -4.64 0.31
C THR A 73 -10.08 -4.92 0.30
N SER A 74 -10.61 -5.52 1.37
CA SER A 74 -12.04 -5.79 1.59
C SER A 74 -12.40 -5.64 3.07
N ALA A 75 -13.69 -5.56 3.38
CA ALA A 75 -14.20 -5.54 4.74
C ALA A 75 -13.84 -6.83 5.50
N ASP A 76 -13.84 -7.98 4.81
CA ASP A 76 -13.48 -9.26 5.40
C ASP A 76 -12.02 -9.27 5.86
N HIS A 77 -11.07 -8.74 5.10
CA HIS A 77 -9.68 -8.62 5.52
C HIS A 77 -9.51 -7.78 6.79
N VAL A 78 -10.35 -6.74 6.98
CA VAL A 78 -10.35 -5.98 8.24
C VAL A 78 -10.92 -6.80 9.37
N LYS A 79 -12.07 -7.46 9.14
CA LYS A 79 -12.71 -8.30 10.13
C LYS A 79 -11.75 -9.39 10.62
N GLU A 80 -11.05 -10.07 9.73
CA GLU A 80 -10.05 -11.08 10.08
C GLU A 80 -8.93 -10.54 10.97
N GLN A 81 -8.40 -9.35 10.66
CA GLN A 81 -7.26 -8.79 11.38
C GLN A 81 -7.65 -8.03 12.66
N LEU A 82 -8.81 -7.37 12.67
CA LEU A 82 -9.21 -6.46 13.75
C LEU A 82 -10.48 -6.88 14.48
N ASN A 83 -10.96 -8.13 14.29
CA ASN A 83 -12.12 -8.65 15.03
C ASN A 83 -11.96 -8.45 16.54
N ASN A 84 -13.01 -8.01 17.20
CA ASN A 84 -13.04 -7.67 18.64
C ASN A 84 -12.12 -6.51 19.07
N ARG A 85 -11.41 -5.84 18.14
CA ARG A 85 -10.57 -4.67 18.41
C ARG A 85 -11.22 -3.35 17.99
N ILE A 86 -12.21 -3.43 17.10
CA ILE A 86 -12.99 -2.29 16.59
C ILE A 86 -14.48 -2.62 16.68
N SER A 87 -15.30 -1.60 16.92
CA SER A 87 -16.73 -1.78 17.11
C SER A 87 -17.52 -1.82 15.82
N TYR A 88 -17.02 -1.16 14.77
CA TYR A 88 -17.74 -1.00 13.51
C TYR A 88 -16.80 -1.10 12.31
N ILE A 89 -17.30 -1.71 11.24
CA ILE A 89 -16.69 -1.71 9.91
C ILE A 89 -17.75 -1.13 8.97
N LEU A 90 -17.40 -0.04 8.29
CA LEU A 90 -18.21 0.49 7.21
C LEU A 90 -17.72 -0.13 5.91
N ASP A 91 -18.51 -1.05 5.36
CA ASP A 91 -18.16 -1.73 4.13
C ASP A 91 -18.45 -0.83 2.93
N GLY A 92 -17.43 -0.47 2.20
CA GLY A 92 -17.47 0.29 0.94
C GLY A 92 -17.23 -0.58 -0.29
N GLY A 93 -17.17 -1.91 -0.14
CA GLY A 93 -16.80 -2.84 -1.20
C GLY A 93 -15.29 -3.05 -1.33
N ASN A 94 -14.88 -3.77 -2.36
CA ASN A 94 -13.47 -4.05 -2.64
C ASN A 94 -12.72 -2.81 -3.14
N CYS A 95 -11.45 -2.71 -2.77
CA CYS A 95 -10.59 -1.62 -3.24
C CYS A 95 -10.30 -1.73 -4.74
N SER A 96 -10.70 -0.75 -5.53
CA SER A 96 -10.49 -0.75 -6.98
C SER A 96 -9.03 -0.56 -7.39
N LYS A 97 -8.21 0.11 -6.58
CA LYS A 97 -6.79 0.37 -6.87
C LYS A 97 -5.82 -0.56 -6.15
N GLY A 98 -6.26 -1.25 -5.11
CA GLY A 98 -5.53 -2.28 -4.37
C GLY A 98 -4.29 -1.81 -3.59
N ILE A 99 -3.64 -0.71 -3.98
CA ILE A 99 -2.51 -0.11 -3.28
C ILE A 99 -2.84 1.30 -2.78
N GLU A 100 -2.04 1.81 -1.85
CA GLU A 100 -2.28 3.11 -1.22
C GLU A 100 -2.04 4.28 -2.19
N SER A 101 -2.57 5.45 -1.79
CA SER A 101 -2.34 6.72 -2.50
C SER A 101 -0.88 7.13 -2.50
N THR A 102 -0.48 7.85 -3.55
CA THR A 102 0.77 8.60 -3.59
C THR A 102 0.72 9.75 -2.57
N ILE A 103 1.82 9.96 -1.84
CA ILE A 103 1.94 11.09 -0.90
C ILE A 103 2.91 12.09 -1.50
N ILE A 104 2.44 13.31 -1.68
CA ILE A 104 3.22 14.41 -2.22
C ILE A 104 3.30 15.57 -1.23
N GLY A 105 4.36 16.33 -1.33
CA GLY A 105 4.53 17.63 -0.69
C GLY A 105 5.04 18.67 -1.66
N PHE A 106 4.98 19.92 -1.26
CA PHE A 106 5.45 21.03 -2.08
C PHE A 106 6.62 21.72 -1.38
N GLU A 107 7.69 21.96 -2.08
CA GLU A 107 8.83 22.70 -1.61
C GLU A 107 9.29 23.68 -2.69
N LYS A 108 9.07 25.00 -2.47
CA LYS A 108 9.31 26.05 -3.46
C LYS A 108 8.65 25.67 -4.80
N ASP A 109 9.45 25.48 -5.85
CA ASP A 109 8.99 25.18 -7.21
C ASP A 109 9.03 23.68 -7.54
N LYS A 110 9.12 22.81 -6.53
CA LYS A 110 9.25 21.36 -6.71
C LYS A 110 8.14 20.60 -6.01
N ILE A 111 7.78 19.47 -6.57
CA ILE A 111 6.93 18.48 -5.93
C ILE A 111 7.80 17.35 -5.40
N LEU A 112 7.70 17.11 -4.10
CA LEU A 112 8.37 16.01 -3.44
C LEU A 112 7.41 14.83 -3.31
N VAL A 113 7.85 13.64 -3.71
CA VAL A 113 7.08 12.41 -3.53
C VAL A 113 7.68 11.63 -2.37
N TYR A 114 6.90 11.52 -1.29
CA TYR A 114 7.27 10.79 -0.07
C TYR A 114 6.95 9.31 -0.15
N ARG A 115 5.92 8.95 -0.89
CA ARG A 115 5.52 7.56 -1.10
C ARG A 115 4.92 7.39 -2.49
N LEU A 116 5.43 6.42 -3.25
CA LEU A 116 4.79 5.97 -4.48
C LEU A 116 3.47 5.28 -4.15
N GLY A 117 2.48 5.47 -4.98
CA GLY A 117 1.16 4.87 -4.85
C GLY A 117 0.44 4.84 -6.18
N SER A 118 -0.87 4.81 -6.10
CA SER A 118 -1.75 4.62 -7.26
C SER A 118 -1.76 5.81 -8.25
N THR A 119 -1.27 7.02 -7.88
CA THR A 119 -0.98 8.09 -8.85
C THR A 119 0.49 8.04 -9.21
N THR A 120 0.78 7.90 -10.49
CA THR A 120 2.15 7.75 -11.02
C THR A 120 2.90 9.09 -11.07
N LEU A 121 4.23 9.03 -11.15
CA LEU A 121 5.05 10.23 -11.28
C LEU A 121 4.73 10.97 -12.60
N GLU A 122 4.46 10.21 -13.66
CA GLU A 122 4.10 10.71 -14.98
C GLU A 122 2.79 11.50 -14.93
N GLU A 123 1.77 10.98 -14.25
CA GLU A 123 0.48 11.66 -14.07
C GLU A 123 0.65 12.96 -13.28
N ILE A 124 1.43 12.93 -12.18
CA ILE A 124 1.70 14.12 -11.38
C ILE A 124 2.42 15.17 -12.23
N THR A 125 3.49 14.80 -12.94
CA THR A 125 4.25 15.69 -13.80
C THR A 125 3.37 16.32 -14.89
N LYS A 126 2.54 15.50 -15.54
CA LYS A 126 1.59 15.96 -16.56
C LYS A 126 0.58 16.95 -16.03
N ALA A 127 0.04 16.67 -14.81
CA ALA A 127 -0.99 17.51 -14.21
C ALA A 127 -0.48 18.84 -13.68
N THR A 128 0.75 18.88 -13.20
CA THR A 128 1.30 20.05 -12.50
C THR A 128 2.27 20.86 -13.35
N ARG A 129 2.84 20.25 -14.39
CA ARG A 129 3.92 20.82 -15.23
C ARG A 129 5.13 21.28 -14.39
N THR A 130 5.34 20.66 -13.24
CA THR A 130 6.38 21.01 -12.27
C THR A 130 7.32 19.82 -12.11
N SER A 131 8.58 20.07 -11.78
CA SER A 131 9.55 19.00 -11.52
C SER A 131 9.12 18.17 -10.30
N VAL A 132 9.18 16.86 -10.45
CA VAL A 132 8.79 15.88 -9.43
C VAL A 132 10.04 15.14 -8.98
N GLU A 133 10.33 15.17 -7.68
CA GLU A 133 11.48 14.51 -7.10
C GLU A 133 11.05 13.50 -6.04
N MET A 134 11.63 12.30 -6.07
CA MET A 134 11.47 11.35 -4.98
C MET A 134 12.28 11.80 -3.78
N VAL A 135 11.64 11.90 -2.63
CA VAL A 135 12.37 12.03 -1.36
C VAL A 135 13.16 10.74 -1.18
N LYS A 136 14.48 10.82 -1.30
CA LYS A 136 15.36 9.70 -0.99
C LYS A 136 15.10 9.35 0.48
N GLY A 137 14.58 8.17 0.73
CA GLY A 137 14.30 7.75 2.09
C GLY A 137 15.52 8.00 2.95
N SER A 138 15.33 8.65 4.08
CA SER A 138 16.30 8.72 5.16
C SER A 138 16.49 7.30 5.71
N SER A 139 17.22 6.49 4.95
CA SER A 139 17.31 5.05 5.13
C SER A 139 18.10 4.64 6.36
N GLN A 140 18.59 5.56 7.18
CA GLN A 140 19.47 5.19 8.29
C GLN A 140 19.37 5.97 9.61
N LEU A 141 18.64 7.10 9.72
CA LEU A 141 18.79 7.94 10.91
C LEU A 141 17.50 8.43 11.59
N GLU A 142 16.32 8.27 11.02
CA GLU A 142 15.11 8.75 11.68
C GLU A 142 14.32 7.63 12.35
N LYS A 143 14.24 7.68 13.69
CA LYS A 143 13.37 6.82 14.52
C LYS A 143 11.88 7.00 14.20
N THR A 144 11.51 8.06 13.49
CA THR A 144 10.13 8.35 13.10
C THR A 144 10.05 8.66 11.60
N PRO A 145 9.40 7.80 10.79
CA PRO A 145 9.22 8.03 9.35
C PRO A 145 8.39 9.30 9.10
N GLU A 146 8.67 10.03 8.03
CA GLU A 146 7.92 11.25 7.69
C GLU A 146 6.47 10.96 7.32
N THR A 147 6.20 9.80 6.77
CA THR A 147 4.83 9.37 6.40
C THR A 147 4.62 7.89 6.69
N SER A 148 3.35 7.49 6.81
CA SER A 148 2.97 6.07 6.91
C SER A 148 3.42 5.30 5.66
N GLY A 149 3.91 4.06 5.84
CA GLY A 149 4.41 3.21 4.75
C GLY A 149 5.89 3.42 4.39
N MET A 150 6.63 4.29 5.10
CA MET A 150 8.09 4.40 4.99
C MET A 150 8.86 3.43 5.90
N VAL A 151 8.14 2.65 6.72
CA VAL A 151 8.74 1.68 7.64
C VAL A 151 9.30 0.49 6.85
N LYS A 152 10.49 0.01 7.21
CA LYS A 152 11.21 -1.06 6.50
C LYS A 152 10.45 -2.40 6.44
N HIS A 153 9.60 -2.70 7.42
CA HIS A 153 8.86 -3.96 7.52
C HIS A 153 7.36 -3.66 7.48
N HIS A 154 6.78 -3.75 6.31
CA HIS A 154 5.37 -3.47 6.08
C HIS A 154 4.81 -4.38 4.98
N TYR A 155 3.52 -4.66 5.01
CA TYR A 155 2.79 -5.43 3.99
C TYR A 155 3.11 -6.94 3.93
N ALA A 156 3.83 -7.49 4.88
CA ALA A 156 4.28 -8.88 4.80
C ALA A 156 3.18 -9.89 5.17
N PRO A 157 3.02 -10.99 4.40
CA PRO A 157 2.27 -12.15 4.82
C PRO A 157 2.91 -12.85 6.03
N ASN A 158 2.22 -13.83 6.62
CA ASN A 158 2.80 -14.71 7.63
C ASN A 158 3.79 -15.69 7.00
N THR A 159 3.42 -16.20 5.84
CA THR A 159 4.27 -17.10 5.02
C THR A 159 5.50 -16.34 4.55
N PRO A 160 6.71 -16.85 4.75
CA PRO A 160 7.94 -16.26 4.24
C PRO A 160 7.88 -15.99 2.73
N MET A 161 8.18 -14.75 2.34
CA MET A 161 8.13 -14.32 0.93
C MET A 161 9.52 -13.95 0.42
N PHE A 162 9.82 -14.40 -0.78
CA PHE A 162 11.10 -14.21 -1.48
C PHE A 162 10.86 -13.66 -2.88
N SER A 163 11.86 -12.96 -3.42
CA SER A 163 11.89 -12.66 -4.85
C SER A 163 12.07 -13.94 -5.65
N LEU A 164 11.49 -14.00 -6.84
CA LEU A 164 11.78 -15.08 -7.78
C LEU A 164 13.28 -15.16 -8.12
N ASP A 165 13.99 -14.01 -8.08
CA ASP A 165 15.46 -13.96 -8.31
C ASP A 165 16.26 -14.65 -7.19
N ASP A 166 15.68 -14.86 -6.01
CA ASP A 166 16.30 -15.57 -4.88
C ASP A 166 16.15 -17.11 -5.02
N LEU A 167 15.45 -17.61 -6.07
CA LEU A 167 15.18 -19.02 -6.28
C LEU A 167 16.47 -19.76 -6.67
N ASN A 168 16.80 -20.82 -5.92
CA ASN A 168 17.91 -21.72 -6.24
C ASN A 168 17.40 -22.98 -6.96
N LYS A 169 18.21 -23.52 -7.87
CA LYS A 169 17.89 -24.74 -8.63
C LYS A 169 17.67 -25.99 -7.76
N LEU A 170 18.16 -25.97 -6.53
CA LEU A 170 18.04 -27.07 -5.56
C LEU A 170 16.87 -26.91 -4.60
N ASP A 171 16.09 -25.83 -4.70
CA ASP A 171 14.94 -25.60 -3.82
C ASP A 171 13.83 -26.61 -4.13
N ASP A 172 13.29 -27.25 -3.09
CA ASP A 172 12.05 -28.00 -3.19
C ASP A 172 10.87 -27.05 -3.27
N LEU A 173 10.17 -27.08 -4.40
CA LEU A 173 9.03 -26.21 -4.68
C LEU A 173 7.67 -26.91 -4.50
N SER A 174 7.65 -28.15 -4.03
CA SER A 174 6.42 -28.95 -3.88
C SER A 174 5.37 -28.30 -3.01
N ASN A 175 5.79 -27.58 -1.94
CA ASN A 175 4.92 -26.82 -1.03
C ASN A 175 5.21 -25.30 -1.07
N CYS A 176 5.56 -24.78 -2.24
CA CYS A 176 5.77 -23.36 -2.45
C CYS A 176 4.68 -22.74 -3.31
N GLY A 177 4.32 -21.49 -2.99
CA GLY A 177 3.40 -20.70 -3.79
C GLY A 177 4.16 -19.69 -4.67
N PHE A 178 3.59 -19.34 -5.83
CA PHE A 178 4.12 -18.37 -6.76
C PHE A 178 3.11 -17.26 -7.06
N ILE A 179 3.58 -16.01 -7.05
CA ILE A 179 2.80 -14.84 -7.47
C ILE A 179 3.49 -14.27 -8.70
N GLY A 180 2.90 -14.49 -9.87
CA GLY A 180 3.39 -14.02 -11.16
C GLY A 180 2.73 -12.73 -11.62
N PHE A 181 3.37 -12.01 -12.55
CA PHE A 181 2.80 -10.82 -13.15
C PHE A 181 1.69 -11.17 -14.15
N ASP A 182 2.05 -11.81 -15.27
CA ASP A 182 1.14 -12.05 -16.42
C ASP A 182 1.09 -13.48 -16.90
N SER A 183 1.97 -14.35 -16.40
CA SER A 183 2.10 -15.73 -16.86
C SER A 183 2.44 -16.70 -15.72
N ILE A 184 2.09 -17.96 -15.93
CA ILE A 184 2.45 -19.05 -15.04
C ILE A 184 3.94 -19.38 -15.15
N ASN A 185 4.54 -19.84 -14.06
CA ASN A 185 5.91 -20.31 -14.03
C ASN A 185 5.90 -21.87 -13.96
N SER A 186 6.50 -22.52 -14.95
CA SER A 186 6.51 -23.99 -15.07
C SER A 186 7.25 -24.72 -13.95
N ASN A 187 8.07 -24.03 -13.16
CA ASN A 187 8.75 -24.63 -12.01
C ASN A 187 7.82 -24.86 -10.80
N PHE A 188 6.68 -24.18 -10.76
CA PHE A 188 5.72 -24.29 -9.67
C PHE A 188 4.49 -25.11 -10.09
N ASN A 189 3.88 -25.80 -9.13
CA ASN A 189 2.59 -26.44 -9.36
C ASN A 189 1.56 -25.37 -9.80
N THR A 190 0.85 -25.63 -10.91
CA THR A 190 -0.13 -24.71 -11.47
C THR A 190 -1.22 -24.31 -10.44
N ALA A 191 -1.62 -25.26 -9.58
CA ALA A 191 -2.58 -24.98 -8.50
C ALA A 191 -2.03 -24.07 -7.39
N HIS A 192 -0.72 -23.88 -7.30
CA HIS A 192 -0.04 -23.09 -6.29
C HIS A 192 0.34 -21.68 -6.78
N GLN A 193 -0.27 -21.22 -7.87
CA GLN A 193 0.07 -19.94 -8.48
C GLN A 193 -1.07 -18.95 -8.41
N PHE A 194 -0.74 -17.67 -8.34
CA PHE A 194 -1.64 -16.54 -8.48
C PHE A 194 -1.05 -15.57 -9.50
N ILE A 195 -1.78 -15.30 -10.59
CA ILE A 195 -1.35 -14.37 -11.62
C ILE A 195 -2.08 -13.04 -11.41
N LEU A 196 -1.29 -11.96 -11.27
CA LEU A 196 -1.81 -10.63 -10.95
C LEU A 196 -2.61 -10.03 -12.12
N SER A 197 -2.20 -10.31 -13.37
CA SER A 197 -2.83 -9.71 -14.56
C SER A 197 -2.58 -10.56 -15.80
N ASN A 198 -3.55 -11.34 -16.23
CA ASN A 198 -3.38 -12.24 -17.39
C ASN A 198 -3.11 -11.52 -18.72
N ASN A 199 -3.30 -10.22 -18.78
CA ASN A 199 -3.07 -9.39 -19.97
C ASN A 199 -1.88 -8.42 -19.82
N GLY A 200 -1.10 -8.54 -18.74
CA GLY A 200 0.06 -7.68 -18.48
C GLY A 200 -0.29 -6.23 -18.12
N ASP A 201 -1.54 -5.96 -17.70
CA ASP A 201 -1.96 -4.63 -17.27
C ASP A 201 -1.52 -4.36 -15.83
N LEU A 202 -0.76 -3.27 -15.65
CA LEU A 202 -0.21 -2.90 -14.35
C LEU A 202 -1.26 -2.34 -13.38
N ASP A 203 -2.35 -1.74 -13.85
CA ASP A 203 -3.44 -1.26 -12.98
C ASP A 203 -4.19 -2.46 -12.39
N THR A 204 -4.46 -3.49 -13.21
CA THR A 204 -5.03 -4.76 -12.76
C THR A 204 -4.10 -5.43 -11.74
N ALA A 205 -2.79 -5.51 -12.04
CA ALA A 205 -1.82 -6.08 -11.12
C ALA A 205 -1.77 -5.33 -9.78
N ALA A 206 -1.87 -3.99 -9.79
CA ALA A 206 -1.93 -3.19 -8.57
C ALA A 206 -3.17 -3.51 -7.73
N SER A 207 -4.33 -3.70 -8.37
CA SER A 207 -5.58 -4.03 -7.67
C SER A 207 -5.55 -5.42 -7.02
N GLU A 208 -4.84 -6.36 -7.64
CA GLU A 208 -4.73 -7.75 -7.18
C GLU A 208 -3.58 -8.01 -6.21
N LEU A 209 -2.62 -7.07 -6.04
CA LEU A 209 -1.40 -7.31 -5.27
C LEU A 209 -1.67 -7.78 -3.83
N TYR A 210 -2.37 -6.98 -3.02
CA TYR A 210 -2.64 -7.38 -1.63
C TYR A 210 -3.66 -8.51 -1.52
N ARG A 211 -4.60 -8.59 -2.48
CA ARG A 211 -5.50 -9.73 -2.55
C ARG A 211 -4.72 -11.03 -2.77
N SER A 212 -3.72 -11.04 -3.67
CA SER A 212 -2.88 -12.22 -3.87
C SER A 212 -2.12 -12.60 -2.61
N PHE A 213 -1.60 -11.62 -1.85
CA PHE A 213 -0.93 -11.87 -0.58
C PHE A 213 -1.86 -12.55 0.43
N HIS A 214 -3.09 -12.04 0.61
CA HIS A 214 -4.09 -12.64 1.49
C HIS A 214 -4.45 -14.06 1.07
N VAL A 215 -4.75 -14.27 -0.23
CA VAL A 215 -5.13 -15.59 -0.77
C VAL A 215 -4.00 -16.61 -0.60
N MET A 216 -2.77 -16.20 -0.90
CA MET A 216 -1.62 -17.11 -0.85
C MET A 216 -1.17 -17.38 0.58
N ASP A 217 -1.24 -16.40 1.49
CA ASP A 217 -0.94 -16.57 2.92
C ASP A 217 -1.93 -17.55 3.59
N ALA A 218 -3.21 -17.50 3.21
CA ALA A 218 -4.23 -18.40 3.74
C ALA A 218 -4.00 -19.88 3.37
N ARG A 219 -3.25 -20.15 2.29
CA ARG A 219 -2.91 -21.51 1.83
C ARG A 219 -1.81 -22.18 2.65
N LYS A 220 -1.09 -21.43 3.51
CA LYS A 220 -0.07 -21.92 4.43
C LYS A 220 1.08 -22.67 3.73
N PHE A 221 1.53 -22.15 2.61
CA PHE A 221 2.75 -22.63 1.97
C PHE A 221 3.97 -22.46 2.89
N GLU A 222 5.02 -23.24 2.67
CA GLU A 222 6.29 -23.05 3.37
C GLU A 222 6.96 -21.74 2.95
N ARG A 223 6.87 -21.41 1.67
CA ARG A 223 7.43 -20.19 1.08
C ARG A 223 6.53 -19.67 -0.03
N LEU A 224 6.58 -18.33 -0.22
CA LEU A 224 6.02 -17.66 -1.38
C LEU A 224 7.14 -17.05 -2.19
N TYR A 225 7.07 -17.19 -3.50
CA TYR A 225 7.94 -16.51 -4.44
C TYR A 225 7.12 -15.51 -5.23
N ILE A 226 7.70 -14.32 -5.48
CA ILE A 226 7.03 -13.28 -6.25
C ILE A 226 7.94 -12.73 -7.33
N GLU A 227 7.36 -12.48 -8.50
CA GLU A 227 8.01 -11.86 -9.64
C GLU A 227 8.03 -10.33 -9.50
N TRP A 228 9.12 -9.69 -9.96
CA TRP A 228 9.16 -8.23 -10.10
C TRP A 228 8.38 -7.80 -11.33
N LEU A 229 7.66 -6.69 -11.19
CA LEU A 229 6.92 -6.09 -12.28
C LEU A 229 7.76 -5.05 -13.04
N PRO A 230 7.37 -4.65 -14.27
CA PRO A 230 8.07 -3.61 -15.01
C PRO A 230 8.19 -2.29 -14.22
N GLU A 231 9.40 -1.72 -14.16
CA GLU A 231 9.74 -0.48 -13.43
C GLU A 231 9.23 0.80 -14.13
N LYS A 232 7.95 0.81 -14.51
CA LYS A 232 7.27 1.94 -15.19
C LYS A 232 5.90 2.20 -14.57
N GLY A 233 5.44 3.43 -14.63
CA GLY A 233 4.13 3.81 -14.16
C GLY A 233 3.87 3.33 -12.73
N ILE A 234 2.72 2.69 -12.50
CA ILE A 234 2.32 2.12 -11.22
C ILE A 234 3.16 0.91 -10.79
N GLY A 235 3.85 0.24 -11.73
CA GLY A 235 4.74 -0.89 -11.43
C GLY A 235 5.84 -0.55 -10.43
N ARG A 236 6.38 0.68 -10.46
CA ARG A 236 7.33 1.15 -9.42
C ARG A 236 6.72 1.14 -8.01
N ALA A 237 5.45 1.51 -7.89
CA ALA A 237 4.76 1.46 -6.60
C ALA A 237 4.50 0.02 -6.14
N ILE A 238 4.16 -0.87 -7.06
CA ILE A 238 3.99 -2.31 -6.78
C ILE A 238 5.32 -2.89 -6.29
N ASN A 239 6.42 -2.65 -6.99
CA ASN A 239 7.74 -3.14 -6.63
C ASN A 239 8.22 -2.60 -5.27
N ASP A 240 7.91 -1.34 -4.92
CA ASP A 240 8.17 -0.83 -3.56
C ASP A 240 7.43 -1.64 -2.48
N ARG A 241 6.19 -2.08 -2.74
CA ARG A 241 5.41 -2.94 -1.81
C ARG A 241 5.98 -4.35 -1.71
N ILE A 242 6.34 -4.95 -2.85
CA ILE A 242 6.99 -6.26 -2.91
C ILE A 242 8.30 -6.22 -2.12
N LYS A 243 9.15 -5.23 -2.36
CA LYS A 243 10.42 -5.06 -1.65
C LYS A 243 10.25 -4.99 -0.12
N ARG A 244 9.20 -4.32 0.36
CA ARG A 244 8.90 -4.23 1.80
C ARG A 244 8.34 -5.52 2.38
N ALA A 245 7.58 -6.28 1.58
CA ALA A 245 7.06 -7.57 1.99
C ALA A 245 8.17 -8.62 2.13
N ILE A 246 9.11 -8.70 1.18
CA ILE A 246 10.22 -9.67 1.23
C ILE A 246 11.31 -9.30 2.25
N GLN A 247 11.52 -8.03 2.59
CA GLN A 247 12.55 -7.63 3.59
C GLN A 247 12.26 -8.14 5.00
N LYS A 248 11.01 -8.49 5.30
CA LYS A 248 10.64 -9.05 6.61
C LYS A 248 11.06 -10.50 6.78
N THR A 249 11.26 -11.22 5.69
CA THR A 249 11.51 -12.67 5.72
C THR A 249 13.01 -13.04 5.76
N LYS A 250 13.91 -12.05 5.64
CA LYS A 250 15.37 -12.24 5.70
C LYS A 250 15.96 -12.07 7.13
N THR A 251 15.09 -11.93 8.14
CA THR A 251 15.48 -11.91 9.56
C THR A 251 15.24 -13.24 10.19
#